data_b922b0f28571c5ca34945c6415d0d03a
#
_entry.id   b922b0f28571c5ca34945c6415d0d03a
#
_cell.length_a   1.000
_cell.length_b   1.000
_cell.length_c   1.000
_cell.angle_alpha   90.00
_cell.angle_beta   90.00
_cell.angle_gamma   90.00
#
_symmetry.space_group_name_H-M   'P 1'
#
loop_
_entity.id
_entity.type
_entity.pdbx_description
1 polymer ?
#
loop_
_entity_poly.entity_id
_entity_poly.type
_entity_poly.pdbx_seq_one_letter_code
_entity_poly.pdbx_strand_id
1 'polypeptide(L)'
;TGPLPEAARAAGLRVLTGRAVAKVQGGKRVTGVAICAQAGEGAVLEEIACEAVAMSGGWSPVVHLWSHCGGKLLWNEARAMFRPDATRPPTGADGQAMAVATGAANGMLMTAEVLADAHAAAGGTGPAPGADGPDEAPIQPVWMMPQGAGYAKRSKAWLDFQNDVKVSDIQLAAQEGYESVEHAKRYTTLGMATDQGKLSNINGLAVLSQALDRPIPATGTTTFRPPYTPLTMGTIAGEARGEIFQPLRRSPMHAWHEAHGAHWEPVGLWRRPYCFPRGSETIHQAVEREVKNTRQTLGLLDASTLGKLIVKGPDAGRFLDMLYTGVMSTLPVGKCRYGLMCTENGFLTDDGVVVRLAEDTWLCHTTSGGADRIHAHMEDWLQCEWWDWKVYVANLTEQFAQVAVVGPQARRLLEKLGGMDVSAAAMPFMTFRDGALGGFRSRVFRISFSGELSYEVAVPANDGLAFWEMLLREGEALGAMPYGTEALHIMRAEKGFIMIGDETDGTVIPQDLGLDWAISKKKPDYLGKRAQERAHMASPDRWKLVGLETLDGSVLPDGAYAVAEGR
;
A
#
# COMPACT_ATOMS: atom_id res chain seq x y z
N THR A 1 -28.00 -44.40 14.31
CA THR A 1 -27.64 -45.83 14.27
C THR A 1 -26.64 -46.05 13.19
N GLY A 2 -25.68 -46.96 13.40
CA GLY A 2 -24.62 -47.30 12.48
C GLY A 2 -23.41 -47.88 13.25
N PRO A 3 -22.45 -48.49 12.57
CA PRO A 3 -21.38 -49.23 13.23
C PRO A 3 -20.52 -48.37 14.17
N LEU A 4 -20.25 -47.10 13.86
CA LEU A 4 -19.44 -46.24 14.72
C LEU A 4 -20.15 -45.83 16.03
N PRO A 5 -21.42 -45.36 16.01
CA PRO A 5 -22.18 -45.14 17.25
C PRO A 5 -22.39 -46.41 18.10
N GLU A 6 -22.48 -47.57 17.45
CA GLU A 6 -22.58 -48.84 18.16
C GLU A 6 -21.28 -49.26 18.82
N ALA A 7 -20.16 -49.11 18.10
CA ALA A 7 -18.82 -49.33 18.64
C ALA A 7 -18.52 -48.37 19.81
N ALA A 8 -18.92 -47.12 19.70
CA ALA A 8 -18.79 -46.15 20.79
C ALA A 8 -19.55 -46.56 22.05
N ARG A 9 -20.82 -47.04 21.91
CA ARG A 9 -21.57 -47.57 23.04
C ARG A 9 -20.93 -48.82 23.63
N ALA A 10 -20.45 -49.74 22.78
CA ALA A 10 -19.73 -50.91 23.21
C ALA A 10 -18.44 -50.60 23.99
N ALA A 11 -17.78 -49.50 23.63
CA ALA A 11 -16.61 -48.95 24.33
C ALA A 11 -16.99 -48.18 25.62
N GLY A 12 -18.24 -48.16 26.02
CA GLY A 12 -18.70 -47.46 27.21
C GLY A 12 -18.89 -45.97 27.07
N LEU A 13 -18.84 -45.43 25.83
CA LEU A 13 -19.09 -44.01 25.57
C LEU A 13 -20.58 -43.72 25.61
N ARG A 14 -20.96 -42.60 26.20
CA ARG A 14 -22.32 -42.14 26.27
C ARG A 14 -22.76 -41.50 24.96
N VAL A 15 -23.66 -42.12 24.21
CA VAL A 15 -24.16 -41.63 22.93
C VAL A 15 -25.60 -41.15 23.09
N LEU A 16 -25.84 -39.84 23.02
CA LEU A 16 -27.14 -39.20 23.19
C LEU A 16 -27.72 -38.85 21.81
N THR A 17 -28.72 -39.62 21.36
CA THR A 17 -29.44 -39.34 20.11
C THR A 17 -30.60 -38.38 20.33
N GLY A 18 -30.93 -37.54 19.30
CA GLY A 18 -31.99 -36.54 19.40
C GLY A 18 -31.69 -35.42 20.40
N ARG A 19 -30.41 -35.20 20.72
CA ARG A 19 -29.97 -34.16 21.63
C ARG A 19 -29.15 -33.10 20.88
N ALA A 20 -29.11 -31.90 21.43
CA ALA A 20 -28.32 -30.78 20.96
C ALA A 20 -27.67 -30.05 22.13
N VAL A 21 -26.60 -29.32 21.85
CA VAL A 21 -25.99 -28.39 22.80
C VAL A 21 -26.76 -27.08 22.77
N ALA A 22 -27.45 -26.75 23.88
CA ALA A 22 -28.16 -25.48 24.03
C ALA A 22 -27.23 -24.32 24.37
N LYS A 23 -26.15 -24.60 25.10
CA LYS A 23 -25.17 -23.61 25.56
C LYS A 23 -23.85 -24.28 25.93
N VAL A 24 -22.75 -23.68 25.55
CA VAL A 24 -21.41 -23.98 26.11
C VAL A 24 -21.23 -23.07 27.33
N GLN A 25 -20.79 -23.66 28.44
CA GLN A 25 -20.56 -22.96 29.70
C GLN A 25 -19.08 -22.66 29.90
N GLY A 26 -18.80 -21.54 30.57
CA GLY A 26 -17.45 -21.10 30.87
C GLY A 26 -17.19 -19.65 30.45
N GLY A 27 -16.03 -19.14 30.82
CA GLY A 27 -15.55 -17.82 30.45
C GLY A 27 -14.28 -17.91 29.61
N LYS A 28 -13.09 -17.90 30.27
CA LYS A 28 -11.80 -18.05 29.58
C LYS A 28 -11.50 -19.48 29.09
N ARG A 29 -12.20 -20.48 29.61
CA ARG A 29 -12.14 -21.88 29.21
C ARG A 29 -13.51 -22.52 29.36
N VAL A 30 -13.75 -23.61 28.61
CA VAL A 30 -14.96 -24.42 28.73
C VAL A 30 -14.99 -25.10 30.09
N THR A 31 -16.15 -25.09 30.76
CA THR A 31 -16.38 -25.76 32.02
C THR A 31 -17.52 -26.78 31.96
N GLY A 32 -18.32 -26.73 30.88
CA GLY A 32 -19.44 -27.66 30.69
C GLY A 32 -20.31 -27.31 29.48
N VAL A 33 -21.31 -28.14 29.26
CA VAL A 33 -22.35 -27.93 28.24
C VAL A 33 -23.72 -28.17 28.81
N ALA A 34 -24.68 -27.37 28.38
CA ALA A 34 -26.12 -27.62 28.64
C ALA A 34 -26.71 -28.35 27.44
N ILE A 35 -27.33 -29.49 27.68
CA ILE A 35 -27.94 -30.35 26.66
C ILE A 35 -29.45 -30.13 26.63
N CYS A 36 -30.02 -30.06 25.43
CA CYS A 36 -31.44 -29.92 25.16
C CYS A 36 -31.92 -30.96 24.15
N ALA A 37 -33.25 -31.01 23.90
CA ALA A 37 -33.79 -31.75 22.76
C ALA A 37 -33.41 -31.06 21.44
N GLN A 38 -33.02 -31.83 20.43
CA GLN A 38 -32.65 -31.33 19.11
C GLN A 38 -33.78 -30.55 18.43
N ALA A 39 -35.01 -31.10 18.46
CA ALA A 39 -36.20 -30.49 17.87
C ALA A 39 -36.87 -29.43 18.78
N GLY A 40 -36.38 -29.25 20.01
CA GLY A 40 -36.96 -28.34 20.97
C GLY A 40 -36.51 -26.89 20.83
N GLU A 41 -37.05 -26.04 21.71
CA GLU A 41 -36.69 -24.61 21.80
C GLU A 41 -35.40 -24.37 22.63
N GLY A 42 -34.75 -25.43 23.11
CA GLY A 42 -33.50 -25.37 23.86
C GLY A 42 -33.71 -25.31 25.40
N ALA A 43 -34.81 -25.81 25.90
CA ALA A 43 -34.98 -26.08 27.34
C ALA A 43 -33.89 -27.08 27.79
N VAL A 44 -33.15 -26.72 28.82
CA VAL A 44 -32.04 -27.54 29.32
C VAL A 44 -32.62 -28.80 29.98
N LEU A 45 -32.16 -29.97 29.52
CA LEU A 45 -32.51 -31.28 30.06
C LEU A 45 -31.43 -31.80 31.02
N GLU A 46 -30.18 -31.46 30.76
CA GLU A 46 -29.03 -31.93 31.50
C GLU A 46 -27.85 -30.96 31.34
N GLU A 47 -27.00 -30.87 32.36
CA GLU A 47 -25.72 -30.19 32.30
C GLU A 47 -24.60 -31.21 32.45
N ILE A 48 -23.60 -31.14 31.57
CA ILE A 48 -22.47 -32.05 31.57
C ILE A 48 -21.20 -31.23 31.77
N ALA A 49 -20.44 -31.52 32.81
CA ALA A 49 -19.13 -30.91 33.01
C ALA A 49 -18.14 -31.44 31.98
N CYS A 50 -17.43 -30.56 31.30
CA CYS A 50 -16.39 -30.89 30.34
C CYS A 50 -15.41 -29.75 30.18
N GLU A 51 -14.19 -30.04 29.75
CA GLU A 51 -13.12 -29.06 29.52
C GLU A 51 -12.97 -28.67 28.04
N ALA A 52 -13.60 -29.43 27.14
CA ALA A 52 -13.56 -29.19 25.71
C ALA A 52 -14.86 -29.65 25.03
N VAL A 53 -15.21 -29.03 23.93
CA VAL A 53 -16.29 -29.42 23.03
C VAL A 53 -15.73 -29.59 21.63
N ALA A 54 -15.78 -30.81 21.09
CA ALA A 54 -15.43 -31.09 19.71
C ALA A 54 -16.70 -31.10 18.85
N MET A 55 -16.63 -30.46 17.70
CA MET A 55 -17.74 -30.39 16.75
C MET A 55 -17.37 -31.06 15.44
N SER A 56 -18.28 -31.87 14.89
CA SER A 56 -18.18 -32.45 13.56
C SER A 56 -19.49 -32.22 12.83
N GLY A 57 -19.49 -31.33 11.85
CA GLY A 57 -20.68 -30.88 11.12
C GLY A 57 -20.98 -31.65 9.84
N GLY A 58 -20.15 -32.64 9.49
CA GLY A 58 -20.26 -33.38 8.23
C GLY A 58 -19.25 -32.92 7.16
N TRP A 59 -19.46 -33.37 5.94
CA TRP A 59 -18.54 -33.18 4.81
C TRP A 59 -19.24 -32.53 3.63
N SER A 60 -18.48 -31.75 2.86
CA SER A 60 -18.92 -31.15 1.61
C SER A 60 -17.83 -31.32 0.55
N PRO A 61 -18.17 -31.63 -0.70
CA PRO A 61 -17.18 -31.75 -1.78
C PRO A 61 -16.42 -30.44 -2.01
N VAL A 62 -15.16 -30.58 -2.37
CA VAL A 62 -14.33 -29.43 -2.79
C VAL A 62 -14.58 -29.18 -4.27
N VAL A 63 -15.47 -28.24 -4.61
CA VAL A 63 -16.00 -28.03 -5.97
C VAL A 63 -15.55 -26.71 -6.61
N HIS A 64 -14.63 -25.99 -5.98
CA HIS A 64 -14.26 -24.64 -6.42
C HIS A 64 -13.64 -24.63 -7.83
N LEU A 65 -12.72 -25.54 -8.14
CA LEU A 65 -12.11 -25.60 -9.47
C LEU A 65 -13.14 -25.89 -10.56
N TRP A 66 -14.07 -26.81 -10.29
CA TRP A 66 -15.19 -27.10 -11.19
C TRP A 66 -16.02 -25.86 -11.48
N SER A 67 -16.41 -25.14 -10.43
CA SER A 67 -17.24 -23.93 -10.52
C SER A 67 -16.48 -22.76 -11.18
N HIS A 68 -15.19 -22.59 -10.89
CA HIS A 68 -14.36 -21.54 -11.50
C HIS A 68 -14.23 -21.71 -13.01
N CYS A 69 -14.22 -22.95 -13.48
CA CYS A 69 -14.18 -23.25 -14.91
C CYS A 69 -15.57 -23.28 -15.57
N GLY A 70 -16.62 -22.86 -14.87
CA GLY A 70 -17.98 -22.75 -15.42
C GLY A 70 -18.86 -24.00 -15.29
N GLY A 71 -18.36 -25.10 -14.73
CA GLY A 71 -19.12 -26.31 -14.45
C GLY A 71 -20.26 -26.07 -13.46
N LYS A 72 -21.37 -26.75 -13.64
CA LYS A 72 -22.57 -26.59 -12.81
C LYS A 72 -22.60 -27.60 -11.67
N LEU A 73 -23.32 -27.27 -10.61
CA LEU A 73 -23.50 -28.12 -9.44
C LEU A 73 -24.90 -28.67 -9.38
N LEU A 74 -25.02 -29.87 -8.83
CA LEU A 74 -26.27 -30.57 -8.59
C LEU A 74 -26.40 -30.86 -7.09
N TRP A 75 -27.59 -30.60 -6.52
CA TRP A 75 -27.90 -30.95 -5.14
C TRP A 75 -28.13 -32.45 -4.99
N ASN A 76 -27.50 -33.07 -4.00
CA ASN A 76 -27.73 -34.44 -3.59
C ASN A 76 -28.46 -34.45 -2.26
N GLU A 77 -29.76 -34.79 -2.31
CA GLU A 77 -30.64 -34.78 -1.15
C GLU A 77 -30.24 -35.80 -0.07
N ALA A 78 -29.82 -37.00 -0.50
CA ALA A 78 -29.46 -38.08 0.42
C ALA A 78 -28.17 -37.76 1.23
N ARG A 79 -27.30 -36.94 0.68
CA ARG A 79 -26.02 -36.53 1.30
C ARG A 79 -25.98 -35.05 1.74
N ALA A 80 -27.10 -34.33 1.54
CA ALA A 80 -27.24 -32.92 1.88
C ALA A 80 -26.07 -32.05 1.43
N MET A 81 -25.61 -32.19 0.16
CA MET A 81 -24.46 -31.49 -0.38
C MET A 81 -24.64 -31.16 -1.87
N PHE A 82 -23.95 -30.14 -2.33
CA PHE A 82 -23.76 -29.90 -3.75
C PHE A 82 -22.59 -30.72 -4.28
N ARG A 83 -22.74 -31.35 -5.45
CA ARG A 83 -21.69 -32.06 -6.15
C ARG A 83 -21.59 -31.61 -7.60
N PRO A 84 -20.49 -31.87 -8.31
CA PRO A 84 -20.38 -31.64 -9.73
C PRO A 84 -21.49 -32.30 -10.55
N ASP A 85 -22.06 -31.57 -11.50
CA ASP A 85 -23.02 -32.08 -12.45
C ASP A 85 -22.27 -32.58 -13.70
N ALA A 86 -22.11 -33.88 -13.82
CA ALA A 86 -21.40 -34.49 -14.93
C ALA A 86 -22.05 -34.24 -16.31
N THR A 87 -23.34 -33.83 -16.35
CA THR A 87 -24.04 -33.48 -17.59
C THR A 87 -23.78 -32.06 -18.03
N ARG A 88 -23.23 -31.21 -17.16
CA ARG A 88 -22.89 -29.80 -17.39
C ARG A 88 -21.47 -29.49 -16.91
N PRO A 89 -20.45 -30.19 -17.47
CA PRO A 89 -19.06 -30.02 -17.07
C PRO A 89 -18.51 -28.66 -17.51
N PRO A 90 -17.35 -28.25 -17.01
CA PRO A 90 -16.58 -27.19 -17.62
C PRO A 90 -16.22 -27.55 -19.06
N THR A 91 -16.42 -26.61 -19.98
CA THR A 91 -16.15 -26.84 -21.40
C THR A 91 -15.06 -25.91 -21.93
N GLY A 92 -14.24 -26.40 -22.85
CA GLY A 92 -13.27 -25.62 -23.60
C GLY A 92 -13.92 -24.77 -24.70
N ALA A 93 -13.11 -23.99 -25.40
CA ALA A 93 -13.55 -23.21 -26.54
C ALA A 93 -14.13 -24.05 -27.68
N ASP A 94 -13.76 -25.32 -27.75
CA ASP A 94 -14.26 -26.33 -28.68
C ASP A 94 -15.58 -26.98 -28.23
N GLY A 95 -16.13 -26.60 -27.09
CA GLY A 95 -17.34 -27.16 -26.50
C GLY A 95 -17.15 -28.54 -25.84
N GLN A 96 -15.93 -29.08 -25.81
CA GLN A 96 -15.65 -30.35 -25.17
C GLN A 96 -15.44 -30.20 -23.66
N ALA A 97 -15.73 -31.25 -22.89
CA ALA A 97 -15.50 -31.29 -21.46
C ALA A 97 -13.99 -31.16 -21.16
N MET A 98 -13.60 -30.17 -20.34
CA MET A 98 -12.20 -29.91 -19.96
C MET A 98 -11.76 -30.67 -18.72
N ALA A 99 -12.70 -31.06 -17.86
CA ALA A 99 -12.40 -31.64 -16.56
C ALA A 99 -13.43 -32.69 -16.15
N VAL A 100 -12.96 -33.67 -15.40
CA VAL A 100 -13.78 -34.69 -14.75
C VAL A 100 -13.54 -34.56 -13.23
N ALA A 101 -14.62 -34.55 -12.45
CA ALA A 101 -14.53 -34.62 -11.01
C ALA A 101 -14.62 -36.05 -10.53
N THR A 102 -13.75 -36.45 -9.63
CA THR A 102 -13.73 -37.82 -9.10
C THR A 102 -13.57 -37.85 -7.58
N GLY A 103 -13.94 -38.99 -7.01
CA GLY A 103 -13.77 -39.24 -5.57
C GLY A 103 -14.51 -38.27 -4.68
N ALA A 104 -13.90 -37.79 -3.62
CA ALA A 104 -14.52 -36.87 -2.67
C ALA A 104 -14.98 -35.56 -3.33
N ALA A 105 -14.28 -35.07 -4.35
CA ALA A 105 -14.70 -33.90 -5.14
C ALA A 105 -16.00 -34.17 -5.93
N ASN A 106 -16.30 -35.41 -6.29
CA ASN A 106 -17.56 -35.84 -6.92
C ASN A 106 -18.64 -36.24 -5.90
N GLY A 107 -18.38 -36.06 -4.61
CA GLY A 107 -19.32 -36.38 -3.52
C GLY A 107 -19.30 -37.85 -3.08
N MET A 108 -18.25 -38.60 -3.45
CA MET A 108 -18.01 -39.95 -2.92
C MET A 108 -17.26 -39.81 -1.59
N LEU A 109 -17.83 -40.36 -0.50
CA LEU A 109 -17.27 -40.16 0.84
C LEU A 109 -16.64 -41.42 1.43
N MET A 110 -17.07 -42.60 0.96
CA MET A 110 -16.51 -43.90 1.39
C MET A 110 -15.26 -44.22 0.57
N THR A 111 -14.23 -44.79 1.18
CA THR A 111 -12.96 -45.09 0.51
C THR A 111 -13.16 -46.02 -0.71
N ALA A 112 -14.00 -47.02 -0.58
CA ALA A 112 -14.30 -47.92 -1.71
C ALA A 112 -14.99 -47.18 -2.87
N GLU A 113 -15.96 -46.28 -2.58
CA GLU A 113 -16.61 -45.43 -3.58
C GLU A 113 -15.60 -44.51 -4.29
N VAL A 114 -14.72 -43.88 -3.52
CA VAL A 114 -13.68 -42.97 -4.04
C VAL A 114 -12.75 -43.70 -5.01
N LEU A 115 -12.31 -44.89 -4.62
CA LEU A 115 -11.43 -45.71 -5.45
C LEU A 115 -12.12 -46.19 -6.74
N ALA A 116 -13.38 -46.65 -6.63
CA ALA A 116 -14.18 -47.08 -7.78
C ALA A 116 -14.43 -45.92 -8.76
N ASP A 117 -14.83 -44.76 -8.26
CA ASP A 117 -15.09 -43.57 -9.07
C ASP A 117 -13.82 -43.07 -9.79
N ALA A 118 -12.68 -43.01 -9.06
CA ALA A 118 -11.41 -42.63 -9.64
C ALA A 118 -10.91 -43.65 -10.70
N HIS A 119 -11.06 -44.95 -10.44
CA HIS A 119 -10.72 -46.01 -11.39
C HIS A 119 -11.53 -45.88 -12.69
N ALA A 120 -12.84 -45.69 -12.57
CA ALA A 120 -13.72 -45.50 -13.72
C ALA A 120 -13.35 -44.21 -14.51
N ALA A 121 -13.12 -43.10 -13.84
CA ALA A 121 -12.75 -41.84 -14.46
C ALA A 121 -11.40 -41.91 -15.20
N ALA A 122 -10.47 -42.75 -14.73
CA ALA A 122 -9.19 -42.99 -15.37
C ALA A 122 -9.25 -44.00 -16.55
N GLY A 123 -10.43 -44.49 -16.89
CA GLY A 123 -10.60 -45.50 -17.94
C GLY A 123 -10.13 -46.91 -17.55
N GLY A 124 -10.16 -47.22 -16.27
CA GLY A 124 -9.75 -48.53 -15.75
C GLY A 124 -10.59 -49.68 -16.33
N THR A 125 -9.94 -50.76 -16.77
CA THR A 125 -10.59 -51.91 -17.47
C THR A 125 -10.72 -53.18 -16.61
N GLY A 126 -10.18 -53.16 -15.38
CA GLY A 126 -10.26 -54.26 -14.41
C GLY A 126 -11.17 -53.95 -13.22
N PRO A 127 -11.23 -54.80 -12.22
CA PRO A 127 -11.92 -54.50 -11.00
C PRO A 127 -11.27 -53.33 -10.28
N ALA A 128 -12.08 -52.40 -9.77
CA ALA A 128 -11.57 -51.30 -8.98
C ALA A 128 -10.88 -51.81 -7.70
N PRO A 129 -9.87 -51.09 -7.20
CA PRO A 129 -9.27 -51.44 -5.91
C PRO A 129 -10.33 -51.45 -4.80
N GLY A 130 -10.36 -52.50 -4.00
CA GLY A 130 -11.22 -52.63 -2.84
C GLY A 130 -10.66 -51.87 -1.65
N ALA A 131 -11.52 -51.47 -0.76
CA ALA A 131 -11.17 -50.98 0.57
C ALA A 131 -12.21 -51.45 1.57
N ASP A 132 -11.75 -51.91 2.74
CA ASP A 132 -12.61 -52.24 3.84
C ASP A 132 -12.99 -50.96 4.59
N GLY A 133 -14.25 -50.79 4.96
CA GLY A 133 -14.72 -49.67 5.72
C GLY A 133 -16.16 -49.87 6.17
N PRO A 134 -16.62 -49.22 7.20
CA PRO A 134 -18.02 -49.33 7.64
C PRO A 134 -18.94 -48.64 6.64
N ASP A 135 -20.09 -49.22 6.38
CA ASP A 135 -21.18 -48.54 5.68
C ASP A 135 -21.76 -47.44 6.56
N GLU A 136 -21.82 -46.26 6.07
CA GLU A 136 -22.42 -45.12 6.79
C GLU A 136 -23.91 -45.00 6.50
N ALA A 137 -24.70 -44.68 7.55
CA ALA A 137 -26.11 -44.35 7.37
C ALA A 137 -26.27 -43.02 6.61
N PRO A 138 -27.42 -42.81 5.92
CA PRO A 138 -27.75 -41.54 5.29
C PRO A 138 -27.64 -40.37 6.27
N ILE A 139 -27.15 -39.23 5.79
CA ILE A 139 -27.01 -38.02 6.59
C ILE A 139 -28.39 -37.46 6.90
N GLN A 140 -28.59 -37.11 8.16
CA GLN A 140 -29.77 -36.34 8.61
C GLN A 140 -29.29 -34.89 8.88
N PRO A 141 -29.52 -33.96 7.94
CA PRO A 141 -28.99 -32.59 8.08
C PRO A 141 -29.72 -31.85 9.21
N VAL A 142 -28.95 -31.14 10.02
CA VAL A 142 -29.44 -30.25 11.08
C VAL A 142 -28.79 -28.90 10.89
N TRP A 143 -29.53 -27.98 10.30
CA TRP A 143 -29.01 -26.69 9.92
C TRP A 143 -28.94 -25.65 11.06
N MET A 144 -29.72 -25.88 12.11
CA MET A 144 -29.79 -25.05 13.30
C MET A 144 -30.03 -25.91 14.54
N MET A 145 -29.32 -25.70 15.61
CA MET A 145 -29.47 -26.38 16.88
C MET A 145 -29.68 -25.38 18.03
N PRO A 146 -30.70 -25.55 18.85
CA PRO A 146 -31.88 -26.43 18.65
C PRO A 146 -32.80 -25.92 17.55
N GLN A 147 -33.51 -26.82 16.85
CA GLN A 147 -34.29 -26.46 15.64
C GLN A 147 -35.43 -25.49 15.92
N GLY A 148 -36.07 -25.55 17.08
CA GLY A 148 -37.15 -24.65 17.53
C GLY A 148 -36.65 -23.43 18.31
N ALA A 149 -35.38 -23.08 18.22
CA ALA A 149 -34.82 -21.97 18.99
C ALA A 149 -35.48 -20.62 18.69
N GLY A 150 -35.88 -19.89 19.73
CA GLY A 150 -36.35 -18.51 19.61
C GLY A 150 -35.22 -17.51 19.29
N TYR A 151 -35.59 -16.26 18.97
CA TYR A 151 -34.69 -15.19 18.54
C TYR A 151 -33.47 -15.02 19.46
N ALA A 152 -33.67 -15.01 20.77
CA ALA A 152 -32.58 -14.84 21.74
C ALA A 152 -31.44 -15.89 21.62
N LYS A 153 -31.75 -17.08 21.13
CA LYS A 153 -30.79 -18.13 20.87
C LYS A 153 -30.24 -18.05 19.44
N ARG A 154 -31.11 -17.76 18.46
CA ARG A 154 -30.70 -17.57 17.05
C ARG A 154 -29.70 -16.43 16.87
N SER A 155 -29.83 -15.35 17.64
CA SER A 155 -28.86 -14.24 17.68
C SER A 155 -27.52 -14.60 18.30
N LYS A 156 -27.36 -15.84 18.81
CA LYS A 156 -26.11 -16.41 19.33
C LYS A 156 -25.71 -17.71 18.63
N ALA A 157 -26.36 -18.03 17.51
CA ALA A 157 -26.06 -19.19 16.67
C ALA A 157 -25.21 -18.68 15.48
N TRP A 158 -23.91 -18.89 15.57
CA TRP A 158 -22.92 -18.41 14.61
C TRP A 158 -22.86 -19.32 13.39
N LEU A 159 -22.87 -18.73 12.20
CA LEU A 159 -22.69 -19.41 10.91
C LEU A 159 -21.28 -19.17 10.39
N ASP A 160 -20.81 -17.93 10.43
CA ASP A 160 -19.48 -17.52 10.01
C ASP A 160 -18.74 -16.91 11.20
N PHE A 161 -17.69 -17.58 11.66
CA PHE A 161 -16.91 -17.13 12.81
C PHE A 161 -15.88 -16.06 12.46
N GLN A 162 -15.53 -15.88 11.19
CA GLN A 162 -14.58 -14.87 10.75
C GLN A 162 -15.24 -13.50 10.54
N ASN A 163 -16.49 -13.50 10.06
CA ASN A 163 -17.28 -12.29 9.82
C ASN A 163 -18.44 -12.09 10.80
N ASP A 164 -18.50 -12.89 11.87
CA ASP A 164 -19.51 -12.80 12.92
C ASP A 164 -20.97 -12.90 12.42
N VAL A 165 -21.21 -13.65 11.34
CA VAL A 165 -22.56 -13.83 10.79
C VAL A 165 -23.33 -14.89 11.55
N LYS A 166 -24.55 -14.58 11.93
CA LYS A 166 -25.45 -15.42 12.72
C LYS A 166 -26.67 -15.86 11.94
N VAL A 167 -27.37 -16.85 12.45
CA VAL A 167 -28.68 -17.30 11.91
C VAL A 167 -29.67 -16.13 11.82
N SER A 168 -29.70 -15.25 12.83
CA SER A 168 -30.57 -14.08 12.84
C SER A 168 -30.27 -13.10 11.70
N ASP A 169 -29.00 -12.98 11.27
CA ASP A 169 -28.62 -12.04 10.23
C ASP A 169 -29.07 -12.53 8.84
N ILE A 170 -29.00 -13.85 8.61
CA ILE A 170 -29.55 -14.47 7.38
C ILE A 170 -31.08 -14.38 7.35
N GLN A 171 -31.73 -14.56 8.49
CA GLN A 171 -33.20 -14.42 8.58
C GLN A 171 -33.63 -12.97 8.36
N LEU A 172 -32.84 -12.00 8.87
CA LEU A 172 -33.06 -10.58 8.59
C LEU A 172 -32.89 -10.29 7.10
N ALA A 173 -31.83 -10.82 6.46
CA ALA A 173 -31.64 -10.67 5.02
C ALA A 173 -32.87 -11.15 4.23
N ALA A 174 -33.46 -12.31 4.60
CA ALA A 174 -34.68 -12.79 3.97
C ALA A 174 -35.87 -11.85 4.20
N GLN A 175 -36.03 -11.29 5.40
CA GLN A 175 -37.05 -10.30 5.73
C GLN A 175 -36.92 -9.02 4.92
N GLU A 176 -35.68 -8.58 4.68
CA GLU A 176 -35.34 -7.41 3.87
C GLU A 176 -35.49 -7.65 2.34
N GLY A 177 -35.91 -8.86 1.94
CA GLY A 177 -36.19 -9.22 0.56
C GLY A 177 -35.01 -9.80 -0.24
N TYR A 178 -33.94 -10.21 0.43
CA TYR A 178 -32.83 -10.88 -0.25
C TYR A 178 -33.14 -12.37 -0.46
N GLU A 179 -33.58 -12.70 -1.66
CA GLU A 179 -33.98 -14.06 -2.03
C GLU A 179 -32.83 -14.92 -2.62
N SER A 180 -31.81 -14.27 -3.18
CA SER A 180 -30.64 -14.95 -3.73
C SER A 180 -29.57 -15.12 -2.66
N VAL A 181 -28.98 -16.31 -2.57
CA VAL A 181 -27.87 -16.58 -1.65
C VAL A 181 -26.67 -15.67 -1.90
N GLU A 182 -26.40 -15.30 -3.16
CA GLU A 182 -25.32 -14.37 -3.51
C GLU A 182 -25.58 -12.95 -3.01
N HIS A 183 -26.83 -12.50 -2.97
CA HIS A 183 -27.20 -11.20 -2.41
C HIS A 183 -27.20 -11.21 -0.89
N ALA A 184 -27.77 -12.24 -0.28
CA ALA A 184 -27.73 -12.43 1.18
C ALA A 184 -26.27 -12.53 1.70
N LYS A 185 -25.40 -13.20 0.95
CA LYS A 185 -23.96 -13.25 1.20
C LYS A 185 -23.33 -11.84 1.24
N ARG A 186 -23.63 -10.99 0.27
CA ARG A 186 -23.07 -9.62 0.22
C ARG A 186 -23.63 -8.71 1.29
N TYR A 187 -24.91 -8.88 1.62
CA TYR A 187 -25.58 -8.13 2.68
C TYR A 187 -25.01 -8.46 4.07
N THR A 188 -24.74 -9.74 4.33
CA THR A 188 -24.30 -10.23 5.65
C THR A 188 -22.80 -10.47 5.76
N THR A 189 -22.05 -10.44 4.66
CA THR A 189 -20.65 -10.87 4.55
C THR A 189 -20.41 -12.38 4.77
N LEU A 190 -21.47 -13.22 4.75
CA LEU A 190 -21.37 -14.65 4.91
C LEU A 190 -20.38 -15.28 3.92
N GLY A 191 -19.38 -15.99 4.41
CA GLY A 191 -18.39 -16.70 3.59
C GLY A 191 -17.51 -15.81 2.72
N MET A 192 -17.32 -14.55 3.10
CA MET A 192 -16.47 -13.60 2.38
C MET A 192 -15.05 -13.48 2.97
N ALA A 193 -14.76 -14.17 4.05
CA ALA A 193 -13.44 -14.18 4.68
C ALA A 193 -12.50 -15.21 4.05
N THR A 194 -11.33 -15.41 4.66
CA THR A 194 -10.23 -16.23 4.12
C THR A 194 -10.56 -17.69 3.92
N ASP A 195 -11.54 -18.24 4.68
CA ASP A 195 -12.03 -19.61 4.50
C ASP A 195 -12.96 -19.76 3.29
N GLN A 196 -13.37 -18.65 2.65
CA GLN A 196 -14.28 -18.62 1.50
C GLN A 196 -15.60 -19.38 1.74
N GLY A 197 -16.06 -19.39 2.99
CA GLY A 197 -17.32 -20.01 3.38
C GLY A 197 -17.31 -21.55 3.41
N LYS A 198 -16.15 -22.18 3.51
CA LYS A 198 -16.03 -23.65 3.61
C LYS A 198 -16.83 -24.21 4.79
N LEU A 199 -16.89 -23.49 5.91
CA LEU A 199 -17.63 -23.88 7.11
C LEU A 199 -19.05 -23.32 7.15
N SER A 200 -19.31 -22.19 6.49
CA SER A 200 -20.53 -21.40 6.70
C SER A 200 -21.54 -21.45 5.54
N ASN A 201 -21.09 -21.56 4.29
CA ASN A 201 -21.96 -21.36 3.13
C ASN A 201 -23.13 -22.33 3.06
N ILE A 202 -22.89 -23.63 3.29
CA ILE A 202 -23.96 -24.65 3.20
C ILE A 202 -25.01 -24.43 4.30
N ASN A 203 -24.59 -24.12 5.51
CA ASN A 203 -25.50 -23.86 6.62
C ASN A 203 -26.27 -22.54 6.41
N GLY A 204 -25.58 -21.49 5.93
CA GLY A 204 -26.19 -20.19 5.67
C GLY A 204 -27.26 -20.26 4.58
N LEU A 205 -26.97 -20.96 3.46
CA LEU A 205 -27.96 -21.12 2.39
C LEU A 205 -29.15 -21.98 2.83
N ALA A 206 -28.95 -22.99 3.69
CA ALA A 206 -30.00 -23.78 4.23
C ALA A 206 -30.92 -22.97 5.17
N VAL A 207 -30.35 -22.12 6.01
CA VAL A 207 -31.10 -21.17 6.86
C VAL A 207 -31.88 -20.17 6.00
N LEU A 208 -31.28 -19.66 4.90
CA LEU A 208 -31.97 -18.78 3.96
C LEU A 208 -33.13 -19.49 3.28
N SER A 209 -32.90 -20.73 2.80
CA SER A 209 -33.94 -21.57 2.20
C SER A 209 -35.14 -21.78 3.14
N GLN A 210 -34.88 -22.10 4.41
CA GLN A 210 -35.91 -22.22 5.42
C GLN A 210 -36.68 -20.91 5.67
N ALA A 211 -35.96 -19.78 5.72
CA ALA A 211 -36.57 -18.47 5.91
C ALA A 211 -37.45 -18.02 4.72
N LEU A 212 -37.14 -18.48 3.52
CA LEU A 212 -37.86 -18.21 2.27
C LEU A 212 -38.93 -19.27 1.95
N ASP A 213 -39.07 -20.33 2.76
CA ASP A 213 -39.89 -21.50 2.48
C ASP A 213 -39.64 -22.08 1.08
N ARG A 214 -38.38 -22.27 0.73
CA ARG A 214 -37.92 -22.80 -0.57
C ARG A 214 -36.94 -23.95 -0.37
N PRO A 215 -36.90 -24.94 -1.30
CA PRO A 215 -35.88 -25.99 -1.25
C PRO A 215 -34.50 -25.41 -1.53
N ILE A 216 -33.45 -26.02 -0.95
CA ILE A 216 -32.06 -25.62 -1.10
C ILE A 216 -31.64 -25.44 -2.58
N PRO A 217 -31.97 -26.35 -3.52
CA PRO A 217 -31.62 -26.17 -4.94
C PRO A 217 -32.21 -24.91 -5.59
N ALA A 218 -33.41 -24.46 -5.13
CA ALA A 218 -34.04 -23.26 -5.66
C ALA A 218 -33.42 -21.96 -5.11
N THR A 219 -32.90 -21.99 -3.89
CA THR A 219 -32.15 -20.88 -3.30
C THR A 219 -30.76 -20.76 -3.96
N GLY A 220 -30.21 -21.88 -4.42
CA GLY A 220 -28.94 -21.96 -5.13
C GLY A 220 -27.74 -22.12 -4.19
N THR A 221 -26.55 -21.98 -4.76
CA THR A 221 -25.28 -22.04 -4.03
C THR A 221 -24.40 -20.87 -4.39
N THR A 222 -23.49 -20.52 -3.50
CA THR A 222 -22.52 -19.45 -3.73
C THR A 222 -21.42 -19.91 -4.70
N THR A 223 -20.94 -18.99 -5.54
CA THR A 223 -19.77 -19.21 -6.38
C THR A 223 -18.52 -18.78 -5.61
N PHE A 224 -17.58 -19.69 -5.49
CA PHE A 224 -16.28 -19.38 -4.89
C PHE A 224 -15.44 -18.49 -5.83
N ARG A 225 -14.64 -17.62 -5.26
CA ARG A 225 -13.72 -16.75 -6.02
C ARG A 225 -12.28 -17.19 -5.79
N PRO A 226 -11.41 -17.16 -6.82
CA PRO A 226 -9.98 -17.35 -6.63
C PRO A 226 -9.38 -16.19 -5.79
N PRO A 227 -8.42 -16.45 -4.89
CA PRO A 227 -7.93 -17.76 -4.49
C PRO A 227 -8.86 -18.42 -3.48
N TYR A 228 -9.21 -19.70 -3.70
CA TYR A 228 -10.05 -20.46 -2.76
C TYR A 228 -9.31 -20.87 -1.49
N THR A 229 -8.03 -21.16 -1.61
CA THR A 229 -7.14 -21.40 -0.47
C THR A 229 -6.41 -20.11 -0.14
N PRO A 230 -6.34 -19.71 1.15
CA PRO A 230 -5.58 -18.53 1.55
C PRO A 230 -4.14 -18.59 1.04
N LEU A 231 -3.70 -17.51 0.40
CA LEU A 231 -2.33 -17.36 -0.09
C LEU A 231 -1.53 -16.49 0.87
N THR A 232 -0.30 -16.88 1.13
CA THR A 232 0.63 -16.01 1.86
C THR A 232 1.15 -14.91 0.93
N MET A 233 1.53 -13.78 1.50
CA MET A 233 2.17 -12.69 0.74
C MET A 233 3.42 -13.18 0.00
N GLY A 234 4.19 -14.10 0.62
CA GLY A 234 5.35 -14.70 -0.02
C GLY A 234 5.01 -15.56 -1.25
N THR A 235 3.85 -16.23 -1.26
CA THR A 235 3.37 -16.97 -2.44
C THR A 235 3.00 -16.02 -3.57
N ILE A 236 2.35 -14.89 -3.25
CA ILE A 236 2.00 -13.85 -4.24
C ILE A 236 3.27 -13.21 -4.80
N ALA A 237 4.25 -12.91 -3.95
CA ALA A 237 5.52 -12.33 -4.35
C ALA A 237 6.33 -13.29 -5.27
N GLY A 238 6.17 -14.62 -5.10
CA GLY A 238 6.87 -15.61 -5.92
C GLY A 238 8.38 -15.44 -5.85
N GLU A 239 9.00 -15.16 -7.00
CA GLU A 239 10.45 -14.91 -7.11
C GLU A 239 10.86 -13.48 -6.78
N ALA A 240 9.89 -12.56 -6.65
CA ALA A 240 10.18 -11.17 -6.30
C ALA A 240 10.62 -11.05 -4.84
N ARG A 241 11.93 -11.17 -4.60
CA ARG A 241 12.58 -11.08 -3.28
C ARG A 241 13.73 -10.09 -3.35
N GLY A 242 14.08 -9.49 -2.21
CA GLY A 242 15.16 -8.51 -2.15
C GLY A 242 14.93 -7.35 -3.12
N GLU A 243 15.90 -7.05 -3.97
CA GLU A 243 15.81 -5.94 -4.93
C GLU A 243 14.74 -6.13 -6.01
N ILE A 244 14.34 -7.37 -6.33
CA ILE A 244 13.23 -7.62 -7.26
C ILE A 244 11.89 -7.25 -6.61
N PHE A 245 11.73 -7.53 -5.32
CA PHE A 245 10.54 -7.19 -4.56
C PHE A 245 10.49 -5.68 -4.21
N GLN A 246 11.64 -5.14 -3.83
CA GLN A 246 11.80 -3.73 -3.51
C GLN A 246 12.96 -3.15 -4.34
N PRO A 247 12.67 -2.71 -5.56
CA PRO A 247 13.70 -2.19 -6.45
C PRO A 247 14.37 -0.96 -5.84
N LEU A 248 15.68 -0.86 -6.03
CA LEU A 248 16.47 0.29 -5.59
C LEU A 248 16.82 1.15 -6.79
N ARG A 249 16.54 2.46 -6.68
CA ARG A 249 17.00 3.46 -7.63
C ARG A 249 18.36 3.99 -7.15
N ARG A 250 19.32 4.03 -8.05
CA ARG A 250 20.70 4.44 -7.78
C ARG A 250 21.04 5.66 -8.61
N SER A 251 21.71 6.63 -7.99
CA SER A 251 22.23 7.78 -8.73
C SER A 251 23.40 7.34 -9.64
N PRO A 252 23.76 8.14 -10.65
CA PRO A 252 24.94 7.86 -11.49
C PRO A 252 26.25 7.75 -10.70
N MET A 253 26.37 8.36 -9.52
CA MET A 253 27.53 8.33 -8.66
C MET A 253 27.47 7.26 -7.57
N HIS A 254 26.43 6.42 -7.53
CA HIS A 254 26.20 5.46 -6.47
C HIS A 254 27.40 4.55 -6.17
N ALA A 255 28.00 3.98 -7.21
CA ALA A 255 29.16 3.10 -7.06
C ALA A 255 30.37 3.81 -6.41
N TRP A 256 30.57 5.09 -6.70
CA TRP A 256 31.60 5.90 -6.06
C TRP A 256 31.31 6.09 -4.57
N HIS A 257 30.08 6.43 -4.23
CA HIS A 257 29.65 6.61 -2.84
C HIS A 257 29.82 5.33 -2.03
N GLU A 258 29.43 4.19 -2.60
CA GLU A 258 29.60 2.87 -1.97
C GLU A 258 31.07 2.54 -1.72
N ALA A 259 31.93 2.75 -2.71
CA ALA A 259 33.37 2.52 -2.59
C ALA A 259 34.06 3.46 -1.59
N HIS A 260 33.45 4.61 -1.26
CA HIS A 260 33.97 5.58 -0.32
C HIS A 260 33.25 5.57 1.05
N GLY A 261 32.56 4.48 1.34
CA GLY A 261 31.99 4.22 2.68
C GLY A 261 30.81 5.12 3.05
N ALA A 262 29.99 5.52 2.09
CA ALA A 262 28.78 6.28 2.37
C ALA A 262 27.86 5.50 3.32
N HIS A 263 27.39 6.16 4.36
CA HIS A 263 26.21 5.71 5.10
C HIS A 263 24.96 6.12 4.33
N TRP A 264 23.95 5.26 4.27
CA TRP A 264 22.84 5.42 3.33
C TRP A 264 21.53 5.83 4.01
N GLU A 265 20.81 6.73 3.37
CA GLU A 265 19.44 7.11 3.66
C GLU A 265 18.49 6.62 2.54
N PRO A 266 17.43 5.85 2.85
CA PRO A 266 16.39 5.54 1.88
C PRO A 266 15.39 6.70 1.78
N VAL A 267 15.07 7.13 0.56
CA VAL A 267 14.00 8.08 0.27
C VAL A 267 13.16 7.55 -0.89
N GLY A 268 11.98 7.02 -0.56
CA GLY A 268 11.22 6.22 -1.51
C GLY A 268 12.05 5.03 -1.99
N LEU A 269 12.24 4.89 -3.29
CA LEU A 269 13.09 3.85 -3.88
C LEU A 269 14.57 4.25 -3.99
N TRP A 270 14.92 5.50 -3.73
CA TRP A 270 16.28 6.00 -3.85
C TRP A 270 17.13 5.65 -2.64
N ARG A 271 18.43 5.36 -2.89
CA ARG A 271 19.48 5.41 -1.88
C ARG A 271 20.30 6.68 -2.05
N ARG A 272 20.37 7.48 -0.99
CA ARG A 272 21.16 8.71 -0.94
C ARG A 272 22.28 8.58 0.09
N PRO A 273 23.47 9.15 -0.12
CA PRO A 273 24.46 9.26 0.94
C PRO A 273 23.93 10.13 2.09
N TYR A 274 23.81 9.55 3.28
CA TYR A 274 23.44 10.25 4.52
C TYR A 274 24.62 11.04 5.08
N CYS A 275 25.78 10.39 5.15
CA CYS A 275 27.09 10.98 5.49
C CYS A 275 28.22 10.05 5.04
N PHE A 276 29.47 10.49 5.20
CA PHE A 276 30.68 9.74 4.85
C PHE A 276 31.60 9.61 6.07
N PRO A 277 31.38 8.66 6.99
CA PRO A 277 32.22 8.44 8.16
C PRO A 277 33.67 8.08 7.78
N ARG A 278 34.65 8.53 8.54
CA ARG A 278 36.08 8.25 8.34
C ARG A 278 36.64 7.51 9.56
N GLY A 279 37.31 6.38 9.30
CA GLY A 279 37.89 5.60 10.39
C GLY A 279 36.89 5.21 11.46
N SER A 280 37.10 5.68 12.70
CA SER A 280 36.21 5.40 13.85
C SER A 280 35.21 6.53 14.15
N GLU A 281 35.00 7.46 13.23
CA GLU A 281 34.00 8.51 13.43
C GLU A 281 32.61 7.94 13.64
N THR A 282 31.89 8.47 14.59
CA THR A 282 30.44 8.28 14.68
C THR A 282 29.75 9.05 13.57
N ILE A 283 28.49 8.71 13.28
CA ILE A 283 27.67 9.44 12.31
C ILE A 283 27.62 10.93 12.64
N HIS A 284 27.40 11.30 13.89
CA HIS A 284 27.36 12.71 14.33
C HIS A 284 28.69 13.43 14.08
N GLN A 285 29.81 12.80 14.36
CA GLN A 285 31.14 13.39 14.12
C GLN A 285 31.40 13.58 12.60
N ALA A 286 30.99 12.62 11.78
CA ALA A 286 31.09 12.74 10.33
C ALA A 286 30.24 13.91 9.81
N VAL A 287 28.98 14.01 10.23
CA VAL A 287 28.05 15.07 9.85
C VAL A 287 28.56 16.44 10.31
N GLU A 288 29.02 16.57 11.55
CA GLU A 288 29.60 17.81 12.06
C GLU A 288 30.80 18.28 11.22
N ARG A 289 31.70 17.37 10.86
CA ARG A 289 32.83 17.63 9.99
C ARG A 289 32.38 18.10 8.60
N GLU A 290 31.38 17.45 8.03
CA GLU A 290 30.82 17.78 6.70
C GLU A 290 30.17 19.18 6.71
N VAL A 291 29.38 19.51 7.72
CA VAL A 291 28.80 20.86 7.90
C VAL A 291 29.88 21.92 8.01
N LYS A 292 30.87 21.71 8.92
CA LYS A 292 31.98 22.66 9.12
C LYS A 292 32.78 22.90 7.84
N ASN A 293 33.14 21.80 7.13
CA ASN A 293 33.86 21.92 5.88
C ASN A 293 33.07 22.68 4.82
N THR A 294 31.79 22.36 4.65
CA THR A 294 30.95 23.02 3.63
C THR A 294 30.84 24.52 3.89
N ARG A 295 30.72 24.95 5.14
CA ARG A 295 30.63 26.36 5.54
C ARG A 295 31.95 27.10 5.40
N GLN A 296 33.07 26.43 5.67
CA GLN A 296 34.37 27.06 5.71
C GLN A 296 35.09 27.02 4.35
N THR A 297 34.83 25.99 3.55
CA THR A 297 35.54 25.74 2.30
C THR A 297 34.61 25.37 1.15
N LEU A 298 34.39 24.05 0.93
CA LEU A 298 33.68 23.53 -0.24
C LEU A 298 33.07 22.14 0.04
N GLY A 299 31.77 22.02 -0.06
CA GLY A 299 31.04 20.77 -0.02
C GLY A 299 30.48 20.38 -1.39
N LEU A 300 30.45 19.08 -1.67
CA LEU A 300 29.83 18.49 -2.86
C LEU A 300 28.75 17.49 -2.42
N LEU A 301 27.50 17.68 -2.90
CA LEU A 301 26.38 16.80 -2.62
C LEU A 301 25.83 16.20 -3.92
N ASP A 302 25.59 14.90 -3.90
CA ASP A 302 24.81 14.24 -4.96
C ASP A 302 23.33 14.57 -4.84
N ALA A 303 22.87 15.50 -5.67
CA ALA A 303 21.48 15.96 -5.76
C ALA A 303 20.71 15.31 -6.92
N SER A 304 21.25 14.21 -7.50
CA SER A 304 20.67 13.57 -8.69
C SER A 304 19.26 13.03 -8.45
N THR A 305 18.89 12.73 -7.21
CA THR A 305 17.60 12.15 -6.86
C THR A 305 16.45 13.16 -6.85
N LEU A 306 16.75 14.46 -6.79
CA LEU A 306 15.71 15.51 -6.86
C LEU A 306 14.93 15.40 -8.17
N GLY A 307 13.61 15.53 -8.11
CA GLY A 307 12.74 15.46 -9.28
C GLY A 307 13.04 16.53 -10.32
N LYS A 308 12.97 16.17 -11.59
CA LYS A 308 13.21 17.06 -12.75
C LYS A 308 12.10 16.82 -13.77
N LEU A 309 11.03 17.60 -13.66
CA LEU A 309 9.89 17.51 -14.55
C LEU A 309 9.97 18.61 -15.61
N ILE A 310 10.00 18.21 -16.87
CA ILE A 310 9.90 19.16 -17.97
C ILE A 310 8.42 19.40 -18.30
N VAL A 311 8.03 20.67 -18.42
CA VAL A 311 6.69 21.08 -18.82
C VAL A 311 6.82 21.98 -20.05
N LYS A 312 6.22 21.56 -21.15
CA LYS A 312 6.36 22.25 -22.44
C LYS A 312 5.03 22.42 -23.15
N GLY A 313 4.88 23.52 -23.85
CA GLY A 313 3.73 23.78 -24.72
C GLY A 313 3.21 25.20 -24.61
N PRO A 314 2.36 25.64 -25.56
CA PRO A 314 1.79 26.99 -25.55
C PRO A 314 1.05 27.35 -24.25
N ASP A 315 0.39 26.36 -23.62
CA ASP A 315 -0.39 26.55 -22.40
C ASP A 315 0.39 26.20 -21.12
N ALA A 316 1.69 25.83 -21.23
CA ALA A 316 2.50 25.38 -20.08
C ALA A 316 2.58 26.43 -18.96
N GLY A 317 2.74 27.72 -19.31
CA GLY A 317 2.76 28.79 -18.30
C GLY A 317 1.45 28.93 -17.54
N ARG A 318 0.31 28.84 -18.25
CA ARG A 318 -1.03 28.83 -17.64
C ARG A 318 -1.24 27.60 -16.76
N PHE A 319 -0.81 26.45 -17.21
CA PHE A 319 -0.87 25.19 -16.45
C PHE A 319 -0.10 25.30 -15.14
N LEU A 320 1.13 25.77 -15.18
CA LEU A 320 1.95 25.97 -14.00
C LEU A 320 1.35 27.03 -13.04
N ASP A 321 0.66 28.03 -13.58
CA ASP A 321 -0.07 28.98 -12.76
C ASP A 321 -1.22 28.34 -12.00
N MET A 322 -1.85 27.30 -12.53
CA MET A 322 -2.88 26.57 -11.79
C MET A 322 -2.31 25.62 -10.74
N LEU A 323 -1.15 25.01 -10.98
CA LEU A 323 -0.54 24.06 -10.05
C LEU A 323 0.18 24.73 -8.88
N TYR A 324 0.88 25.84 -9.14
CA TYR A 324 1.68 26.52 -8.12
C TYR A 324 0.92 27.69 -7.49
N THR A 325 1.20 27.99 -6.24
CA THR A 325 0.64 29.16 -5.55
C THR A 325 1.17 30.49 -6.12
N GLY A 326 2.40 30.50 -6.63
CA GLY A 326 3.06 31.62 -7.31
C GLY A 326 2.69 31.69 -8.79
N VAL A 327 2.99 32.83 -9.46
CA VAL A 327 2.80 33.01 -10.91
C VAL A 327 4.05 32.55 -11.65
N MET A 328 3.96 31.48 -12.44
CA MET A 328 5.09 30.92 -13.20
C MET A 328 5.14 31.42 -14.64
N SER A 329 3.99 31.77 -15.22
CA SER A 329 3.90 32.27 -16.61
C SER A 329 4.68 33.56 -16.85
N THR A 330 4.83 34.41 -15.83
CA THR A 330 5.55 35.68 -15.92
C THR A 330 7.05 35.58 -15.59
N LEU A 331 7.54 34.38 -15.26
CA LEU A 331 8.98 34.17 -15.01
C LEU A 331 9.77 34.44 -16.30
N PRO A 332 10.76 35.35 -16.32
CA PRO A 332 11.56 35.56 -17.52
C PRO A 332 12.38 34.30 -17.88
N VAL A 333 12.65 34.10 -19.18
CA VAL A 333 13.57 33.05 -19.64
C VAL A 333 14.95 33.27 -18.98
N GLY A 334 15.60 32.21 -18.52
CA GLY A 334 16.88 32.28 -17.82
C GLY A 334 16.78 32.50 -16.30
N LYS A 335 15.57 32.64 -15.78
CA LYS A 335 15.33 32.86 -14.34
C LYS A 335 14.72 31.64 -13.66
N CYS A 336 14.91 31.59 -12.34
CA CYS A 336 14.35 30.61 -11.44
C CYS A 336 13.35 31.26 -10.48
N ARG A 337 12.38 30.51 -9.99
CA ARG A 337 11.44 30.92 -8.94
C ARG A 337 11.11 29.74 -8.04
N TYR A 338 11.18 29.96 -6.73
CA TYR A 338 10.67 28.99 -5.77
C TYR A 338 9.14 28.94 -5.84
N GLY A 339 8.57 27.77 -5.83
CA GLY A 339 7.13 27.54 -5.94
C GLY A 339 6.64 26.46 -5.01
N LEU A 340 5.41 26.63 -4.56
CA LEU A 340 4.69 25.72 -3.67
C LEU A 340 3.52 25.12 -4.43
N MET A 341 3.29 23.81 -4.28
CA MET A 341 2.12 23.10 -4.79
C MET A 341 1.23 22.66 -3.63
N CYS A 342 -0.07 22.84 -3.78
CA CYS A 342 -1.06 22.42 -2.80
C CYS A 342 -1.99 21.36 -3.40
N THR A 343 -2.56 20.51 -2.54
CA THR A 343 -3.69 19.66 -2.90
C THR A 343 -4.96 20.50 -3.07
N GLU A 344 -6.02 19.93 -3.63
CA GLU A 344 -7.33 20.57 -3.74
C GLU A 344 -7.90 20.99 -2.37
N ASN A 345 -7.49 20.31 -1.32
CA ASN A 345 -7.86 20.64 0.05
C ASN A 345 -7.03 21.78 0.67
N GLY A 346 -6.08 22.34 -0.08
CA GLY A 346 -5.29 23.50 0.33
C GLY A 346 -4.02 23.16 1.12
N PHE A 347 -3.74 21.88 1.38
CA PHE A 347 -2.54 21.46 2.08
C PHE A 347 -1.33 21.45 1.18
N LEU A 348 -0.18 21.85 1.73
CA LEU A 348 1.10 21.82 1.01
C LEU A 348 1.48 20.36 0.68
N THR A 349 1.73 20.09 -0.59
CA THR A 349 2.04 18.73 -1.07
C THR A 349 3.47 18.57 -1.56
N ASP A 350 4.03 19.58 -2.22
CA ASP A 350 5.43 19.59 -2.68
C ASP A 350 5.89 21.03 -2.90
N ASP A 351 7.20 21.21 -3.00
CA ASP A 351 7.83 22.48 -3.30
C ASP A 351 9.02 22.29 -4.26
N GLY A 352 9.55 23.36 -4.75
CA GLY A 352 10.76 23.29 -5.55
C GLY A 352 11.03 24.55 -6.37
N VAL A 353 12.13 24.52 -7.08
CA VAL A 353 12.55 25.61 -7.95
C VAL A 353 12.05 25.38 -9.37
N VAL A 354 11.23 26.30 -9.86
CA VAL A 354 10.75 26.34 -11.23
C VAL A 354 11.67 27.22 -12.06
N VAL A 355 12.11 26.71 -13.20
CA VAL A 355 13.08 27.35 -14.09
C VAL A 355 12.42 27.54 -15.47
N ARG A 356 12.42 28.74 -16.03
CA ARG A 356 11.96 28.95 -17.41
C ARG A 356 13.13 28.80 -18.37
N LEU A 357 13.16 27.67 -19.10
CA LEU A 357 14.22 27.33 -20.03
C LEU A 357 14.09 28.05 -21.38
N ALA A 358 12.86 28.18 -21.87
CA ALA A 358 12.48 28.84 -23.11
C ALA A 358 11.09 29.48 -22.97
N GLU A 359 10.60 30.15 -24.01
CA GLU A 359 9.30 30.82 -23.98
C GLU A 359 8.14 29.90 -23.60
N ASP A 360 8.17 28.65 -24.07
CA ASP A 360 7.16 27.62 -23.89
C ASP A 360 7.62 26.42 -23.07
N THR A 361 8.76 26.52 -22.36
CA THR A 361 9.40 25.36 -21.73
C THR A 361 9.90 25.70 -20.32
N TRP A 362 9.45 24.93 -19.34
CA TRP A 362 9.86 25.02 -17.93
C TRP A 362 10.45 23.72 -17.43
N LEU A 363 11.36 23.81 -16.49
CA LEU A 363 11.86 22.70 -15.69
C LEU A 363 11.41 22.93 -14.25
N CYS A 364 10.67 21.99 -13.71
CA CYS A 364 10.18 22.01 -12.33
C CYS A 364 10.96 20.99 -11.50
N HIS A 365 11.71 21.47 -10.51
CA HIS A 365 12.29 20.59 -9.51
C HIS A 365 11.24 20.23 -8.46
N THR A 366 11.30 19.00 -7.95
CA THR A 366 10.47 18.49 -6.85
C THR A 366 11.35 17.79 -5.83
N THR A 367 10.78 17.42 -4.69
CA THR A 367 11.46 16.52 -3.75
C THR A 367 11.78 15.18 -4.40
N SER A 368 12.79 14.46 -3.88
CA SER A 368 13.21 13.15 -4.40
C SER A 368 12.06 12.12 -4.33
N GLY A 369 11.30 12.10 -3.24
CA GLY A 369 10.14 11.24 -3.07
C GLY A 369 8.90 11.71 -3.83
N GLY A 370 8.85 12.99 -4.24
CA GLY A 370 7.71 13.62 -4.90
C GLY A 370 7.68 13.47 -6.42
N ALA A 371 8.81 13.18 -7.08
CA ALA A 371 8.94 13.28 -8.53
C ALA A 371 7.86 12.50 -9.31
N ASP A 372 7.69 11.22 -9.01
CA ASP A 372 6.72 10.37 -9.70
C ASP A 372 5.27 10.75 -9.33
N ARG A 373 5.03 11.10 -8.07
CA ARG A 373 3.72 11.54 -7.58
C ARG A 373 3.29 12.86 -8.23
N ILE A 374 4.19 13.84 -8.30
CA ILE A 374 3.88 15.14 -8.93
C ILE A 374 3.73 15.01 -10.44
N HIS A 375 4.53 14.14 -11.09
CA HIS A 375 4.33 13.84 -12.51
C HIS A 375 2.94 13.24 -12.76
N ALA A 376 2.54 12.24 -11.98
CA ALA A 376 1.22 11.64 -12.06
C ALA A 376 0.10 12.65 -11.78
N HIS A 377 0.27 13.53 -10.79
CA HIS A 377 -0.67 14.61 -10.49
C HIS A 377 -0.81 15.61 -11.64
N MET A 378 0.28 15.97 -12.30
CA MET A 378 0.25 16.83 -13.49
C MET A 378 -0.50 16.17 -14.64
N GLU A 379 -0.26 14.89 -14.89
CA GLU A 379 -0.95 14.12 -15.94
C GLU A 379 -2.43 13.96 -15.64
N ASP A 380 -2.81 13.70 -14.39
CA ASP A 380 -4.21 13.55 -13.98
C ASP A 380 -5.01 14.82 -14.25
N TRP A 381 -4.49 15.99 -13.86
CA TRP A 381 -5.13 17.28 -14.17
C TRP A 381 -5.23 17.57 -15.67
N LEU A 382 -4.20 17.24 -16.43
CA LEU A 382 -4.21 17.44 -17.90
C LEU A 382 -5.20 16.50 -18.58
N GLN A 383 -5.37 15.28 -18.12
CA GLN A 383 -6.24 14.30 -18.75
C GLN A 383 -7.71 14.45 -18.33
N CYS A 384 -7.97 14.91 -17.10
CA CYS A 384 -9.32 14.97 -16.54
C CYS A 384 -9.98 16.36 -16.68
N GLU A 385 -9.23 17.43 -16.34
CA GLU A 385 -9.81 18.78 -16.26
C GLU A 385 -9.37 19.71 -17.41
N TRP A 386 -8.12 19.60 -17.87
CA TRP A 386 -7.53 20.50 -18.87
C TRP A 386 -7.09 19.77 -20.13
N TRP A 387 -7.85 18.79 -20.53
CA TRP A 387 -7.56 17.89 -21.66
C TRP A 387 -7.42 18.61 -23.02
N ASP A 388 -7.95 19.82 -23.17
CA ASP A 388 -7.84 20.66 -24.35
C ASP A 388 -6.61 21.58 -24.35
N TRP A 389 -5.87 21.66 -23.22
CA TRP A 389 -4.67 22.47 -23.14
C TRP A 389 -3.48 21.78 -23.81
N LYS A 390 -2.71 22.58 -24.52
CA LYS A 390 -1.53 22.09 -25.24
C LYS A 390 -0.31 22.12 -24.33
N VAL A 391 -0.22 21.13 -23.47
CA VAL A 391 0.86 20.94 -22.49
C VAL A 391 1.35 19.49 -22.55
N TYR A 392 2.67 19.35 -22.49
CA TYR A 392 3.37 18.06 -22.46
C TYR A 392 4.25 18.05 -21.23
N VAL A 393 4.16 16.96 -20.43
CA VAL A 393 4.95 16.76 -19.24
C VAL A 393 5.79 15.49 -19.39
N ALA A 394 7.03 15.53 -18.88
CA ALA A 394 7.87 14.34 -18.81
C ALA A 394 8.76 14.37 -17.57
N ASN A 395 8.93 13.21 -16.94
CA ASN A 395 9.86 13.02 -15.84
C ASN A 395 11.25 12.71 -16.38
N LEU A 396 12.17 13.64 -16.21
CA LEU A 396 13.56 13.54 -16.67
C LEU A 396 14.55 13.28 -15.52
N THR A 397 14.08 12.89 -14.35
CA THR A 397 14.90 12.76 -13.14
C THR A 397 16.14 11.89 -13.38
N GLU A 398 15.97 10.74 -14.01
CA GLU A 398 17.07 9.78 -14.25
C GLU A 398 17.94 10.11 -15.48
N GLN A 399 17.57 11.14 -16.25
CA GLN A 399 18.33 11.59 -17.41
C GLN A 399 19.55 12.45 -17.03
N PHE A 400 19.60 12.93 -15.79
CA PHE A 400 20.60 13.85 -15.30
C PHE A 400 21.25 13.37 -14.00
N ALA A 401 22.57 13.48 -13.93
CA ALA A 401 23.30 13.60 -12.69
C ALA A 401 23.30 15.08 -12.27
N GLN A 402 23.07 15.37 -11.00
CA GLN A 402 23.06 16.72 -10.47
C GLN A 402 23.91 16.80 -9.21
N VAL A 403 24.84 17.75 -9.18
CA VAL A 403 25.75 17.98 -8.06
C VAL A 403 25.52 19.37 -7.50
N ALA A 404 25.27 19.47 -6.19
CA ALA A 404 25.30 20.73 -5.49
C ALA A 404 26.77 21.04 -5.08
N VAL A 405 27.28 22.16 -5.53
CA VAL A 405 28.62 22.70 -5.23
C VAL A 405 28.43 23.87 -4.28
N VAL A 406 28.82 23.68 -3.01
CA VAL A 406 28.34 24.52 -1.90
C VAL A 406 29.49 25.01 -1.05
N GLY A 407 29.44 26.27 -0.63
CA GLY A 407 30.41 26.89 0.28
C GLY A 407 31.19 28.08 -0.35
N PRO A 408 32.03 28.77 0.42
CA PRO A 408 32.73 29.97 -0.02
C PRO A 408 33.58 29.80 -1.28
N GLN A 409 34.12 28.59 -1.48
CA GLN A 409 34.97 28.28 -2.63
C GLN A 409 34.20 27.74 -3.86
N ALA A 410 32.87 27.60 -3.77
CA ALA A 410 32.06 26.98 -4.82
C ALA A 410 32.22 27.66 -6.19
N ARG A 411 32.13 29.01 -6.22
CA ARG A 411 32.30 29.75 -7.46
C ARG A 411 33.73 29.58 -8.03
N ARG A 412 34.73 29.63 -7.15
CA ARG A 412 36.13 29.51 -7.55
C ARG A 412 36.43 28.15 -8.19
N LEU A 413 35.83 27.07 -7.70
CA LEU A 413 35.91 25.77 -8.35
C LEU A 413 35.31 25.81 -9.76
N LEU A 414 34.09 26.33 -9.91
CA LEU A 414 33.45 26.38 -11.23
C LEU A 414 34.19 27.30 -12.22
N GLU A 415 34.74 28.43 -11.77
CA GLU A 415 35.62 29.32 -12.57
C GLU A 415 36.89 28.59 -13.00
N LYS A 416 37.51 27.79 -12.12
CA LYS A 416 38.68 26.96 -12.42
C LYS A 416 38.41 25.93 -13.52
N LEU A 417 37.23 25.31 -13.53
CA LEU A 417 36.84 24.36 -14.57
C LEU A 417 36.67 25.00 -15.93
N GLY A 418 36.32 26.27 -15.98
CA GLY A 418 36.17 27.03 -17.22
C GLY A 418 35.02 26.57 -18.11
N GLY A 419 34.95 27.19 -19.29
CA GLY A 419 33.94 26.87 -20.30
C GLY A 419 32.61 27.64 -20.16
N MET A 420 32.32 28.21 -18.97
CA MET A 420 31.15 29.05 -18.72
C MET A 420 31.48 30.19 -17.77
N ASP A 421 31.00 31.39 -18.05
CA ASP A 421 31.09 32.50 -17.10
C ASP A 421 30.10 32.33 -15.95
N VAL A 422 30.60 31.97 -14.77
CA VAL A 422 29.86 31.78 -13.51
C VAL A 422 30.08 32.91 -12.51
N SER A 423 30.64 34.05 -12.96
CA SER A 423 30.83 35.24 -12.14
C SER A 423 29.54 35.73 -11.51
N ALA A 424 29.64 36.53 -10.45
CA ALA A 424 28.49 37.09 -9.77
C ALA A 424 27.60 37.95 -10.69
N ALA A 425 28.20 38.64 -11.64
CA ALA A 425 27.50 39.45 -12.62
C ALA A 425 26.77 38.59 -13.67
N ALA A 426 27.41 37.52 -14.12
CA ALA A 426 26.85 36.63 -15.14
C ALA A 426 25.78 35.70 -14.59
N MET A 427 25.92 35.27 -13.31
CA MET A 427 24.96 34.37 -12.64
C MET A 427 24.51 34.94 -11.29
N PRO A 428 23.64 35.95 -11.29
CA PRO A 428 22.99 36.41 -10.06
C PRO A 428 22.09 35.30 -9.47
N PHE A 429 21.74 35.43 -8.18
CA PHE A 429 20.89 34.47 -7.50
C PHE A 429 19.54 34.28 -8.23
N MET A 430 19.04 33.05 -8.22
CA MET A 430 17.82 32.62 -8.93
C MET A 430 17.92 32.76 -10.47
N THR A 431 19.06 32.35 -11.02
CA THR A 431 19.27 32.22 -12.47
C THR A 431 19.88 30.88 -12.84
N PHE A 432 19.75 30.51 -14.10
CA PHE A 432 20.46 29.36 -14.66
C PHE A 432 21.18 29.73 -15.97
N ARG A 433 22.15 28.90 -16.36
CA ARG A 433 22.81 28.93 -17.66
C ARG A 433 23.06 27.53 -18.18
N ASP A 434 22.90 27.36 -19.48
CA ASP A 434 23.35 26.19 -20.23
C ASP A 434 24.72 26.50 -20.87
N GLY A 435 25.62 25.50 -20.89
CA GLY A 435 26.93 25.62 -21.48
C GLY A 435 27.79 24.39 -21.24
N ALA A 436 29.07 24.58 -21.04
CA ALA A 436 30.00 23.54 -20.66
C ALA A 436 30.77 23.94 -19.40
N LEU A 437 31.10 22.99 -18.53
CA LEU A 437 32.04 23.14 -17.43
C LEU A 437 33.02 21.99 -17.48
N GLY A 438 34.31 22.29 -17.50
CA GLY A 438 35.37 21.29 -17.57
C GLY A 438 35.25 20.33 -18.77
N GLY A 439 34.62 20.79 -19.86
CA GLY A 439 34.37 19.97 -21.06
C GLY A 439 33.03 19.22 -21.06
N PHE A 440 32.30 19.17 -19.94
CA PHE A 440 30.99 18.50 -19.84
C PHE A 440 29.84 19.45 -20.21
N ARG A 441 28.88 18.99 -21.02
CA ARG A 441 27.64 19.72 -21.25
C ARG A 441 26.91 19.87 -19.91
N SER A 442 26.69 21.09 -19.48
CA SER A 442 26.19 21.38 -18.14
C SER A 442 25.08 22.41 -18.16
N ARG A 443 24.14 22.24 -17.23
CA ARG A 443 23.18 23.25 -16.84
C ARG A 443 23.47 23.65 -15.41
N VAL A 444 23.78 24.91 -15.19
CA VAL A 444 24.16 25.44 -13.88
C VAL A 444 23.07 26.34 -13.35
N PHE A 445 22.56 26.04 -12.15
CA PHE A 445 21.58 26.84 -11.42
C PHE A 445 22.26 27.56 -10.27
N ARG A 446 22.07 28.87 -10.16
CA ARG A 446 22.51 29.66 -8.99
C ARG A 446 21.42 29.71 -7.94
N ILE A 447 21.25 28.63 -7.23
CA ILE A 447 20.24 28.41 -6.17
C ILE A 447 20.91 27.86 -4.92
N SER A 448 20.24 27.90 -3.79
CA SER A 448 20.77 27.39 -2.53
C SER A 448 19.65 26.86 -1.64
N PHE A 449 19.84 25.65 -1.11
CA PHE A 449 19.00 25.07 -0.07
C PHE A 449 19.71 25.04 1.30
N SER A 450 21.04 25.03 1.31
CA SER A 450 21.85 25.08 2.54
C SER A 450 21.97 26.49 3.16
N GLY A 451 21.57 27.53 2.42
CA GLY A 451 21.81 28.92 2.80
C GLY A 451 23.20 29.47 2.45
N GLU A 452 24.14 28.60 2.07
CA GLU A 452 25.50 28.96 1.67
C GLU A 452 25.54 29.40 0.20
N LEU A 453 26.69 29.93 -0.24
CA LEU A 453 26.96 30.12 -1.68
C LEU A 453 26.90 28.78 -2.37
N SER A 454 25.93 28.59 -3.26
CA SER A 454 25.66 27.29 -3.86
C SER A 454 25.33 27.40 -5.34
N TYR A 455 25.75 26.39 -6.07
CA TYR A 455 25.39 26.12 -7.44
C TYR A 455 24.95 24.66 -7.55
N GLU A 456 23.86 24.40 -8.26
CA GLU A 456 23.52 23.05 -8.65
C GLU A 456 23.87 22.87 -10.13
N VAL A 457 24.67 21.85 -10.43
CA VAL A 457 25.16 21.57 -11.78
C VAL A 457 24.59 20.24 -12.25
N ALA A 458 23.74 20.28 -13.27
CA ALA A 458 23.18 19.09 -13.92
C ALA A 458 23.98 18.78 -15.19
N VAL A 459 24.40 17.52 -15.33
CA VAL A 459 25.05 16.96 -16.53
C VAL A 459 24.22 15.73 -16.99
N PRO A 460 24.36 15.25 -18.25
CA PRO A 460 23.77 13.98 -18.64
C PRO A 460 24.14 12.85 -17.67
N ALA A 461 23.23 11.95 -17.37
CA ALA A 461 23.44 10.91 -16.36
C ALA A 461 24.68 10.06 -16.63
N ASN A 462 24.99 9.77 -17.92
CA ASN A 462 26.18 9.00 -18.32
C ASN A 462 27.49 9.70 -18.00
N ASP A 463 27.49 11.01 -17.88
CA ASP A 463 28.68 11.82 -17.55
C ASP A 463 28.81 12.01 -16.02
N GLY A 464 27.82 11.60 -15.23
CA GLY A 464 27.70 11.93 -13.81
C GLY A 464 28.93 11.53 -12.99
N LEU A 465 29.35 10.27 -13.11
CA LEU A 465 30.51 9.77 -12.37
C LEU A 465 31.78 10.51 -12.73
N ALA A 466 32.07 10.65 -14.01
CA ALA A 466 33.29 11.35 -14.48
C ALA A 466 33.29 12.84 -14.06
N PHE A 467 32.13 13.48 -14.09
CA PHE A 467 31.97 14.85 -13.63
C PHE A 467 32.18 14.97 -12.11
N TRP A 468 31.64 14.05 -11.32
CA TRP A 468 31.82 13.99 -9.87
C TRP A 468 33.30 13.86 -9.47
N GLU A 469 33.98 12.90 -10.08
CA GLU A 469 35.40 12.66 -9.84
C GLU A 469 36.27 13.88 -10.26
N MET A 470 35.92 14.54 -11.37
CA MET A 470 36.58 15.78 -11.77
C MET A 470 36.38 16.89 -10.73
N LEU A 471 35.15 17.08 -10.20
CA LEU A 471 34.88 18.08 -9.17
C LEU A 471 35.73 17.86 -7.91
N LEU A 472 35.83 16.60 -7.46
CA LEU A 472 36.66 16.25 -6.32
C LEU A 472 38.15 16.52 -6.58
N ARG A 473 38.67 16.06 -7.71
CA ARG A 473 40.08 16.25 -8.08
C ARG A 473 40.45 17.72 -8.22
N GLU A 474 39.68 18.48 -8.97
CA GLU A 474 39.94 19.91 -9.21
C GLU A 474 39.68 20.78 -7.98
N GLY A 475 38.78 20.31 -7.11
CA GLY A 475 38.41 20.96 -5.85
C GLY A 475 39.32 20.62 -4.67
N GLU A 476 40.21 19.63 -4.77
CA GLU A 476 41.04 19.16 -3.65
C GLU A 476 41.81 20.31 -2.97
N ALA A 477 42.52 21.11 -3.75
CA ALA A 477 43.25 22.27 -3.25
C ALA A 477 42.37 23.40 -2.68
N LEU A 478 41.04 23.35 -2.92
CA LEU A 478 40.04 24.26 -2.39
C LEU A 478 39.30 23.67 -1.18
N GLY A 479 39.71 22.50 -0.70
CA GLY A 479 39.09 21.81 0.41
C GLY A 479 37.76 21.10 0.07
N ALA A 480 37.60 20.66 -1.18
CA ALA A 480 36.42 19.95 -1.62
C ALA A 480 36.26 18.64 -0.83
N MET A 481 35.06 18.43 -0.32
CA MET A 481 34.67 17.22 0.41
C MET A 481 33.26 16.83 0.04
N PRO A 482 32.98 15.52 -0.17
CA PRO A 482 31.61 15.05 -0.26
C PRO A 482 30.90 15.24 1.10
N TYR A 483 29.63 15.59 1.07
CA TYR A 483 28.79 15.63 2.24
C TYR A 483 27.43 14.97 1.94
N GLY A 484 26.80 14.44 2.98
CA GLY A 484 25.55 13.72 2.85
C GLY A 484 24.31 14.58 3.14
N THR A 485 23.16 13.93 3.05
CA THR A 485 21.86 14.57 3.25
C THR A 485 21.68 15.10 4.66
N GLU A 486 22.26 14.47 5.69
CA GLU A 486 22.11 14.94 7.08
C GLU A 486 22.81 16.27 7.30
N ALA A 487 24.00 16.46 6.73
CA ALA A 487 24.66 17.76 6.77
C ALA A 487 23.84 18.84 6.04
N LEU A 488 23.16 18.48 4.93
CA LEU A 488 22.22 19.37 4.26
C LEU A 488 21.03 19.71 5.16
N HIS A 489 20.47 18.74 5.87
CA HIS A 489 19.33 18.92 6.79
C HIS A 489 19.66 19.88 7.91
N ILE A 490 20.84 19.78 8.52
CA ILE A 490 21.29 20.73 9.54
C ILE A 490 21.41 22.13 8.95
N MET A 491 22.11 22.29 7.82
CA MET A 491 22.34 23.60 7.22
C MET A 491 21.04 24.29 6.79
N ARG A 492 20.08 23.55 6.20
CA ARG A 492 18.79 24.11 5.79
C ARG A 492 17.91 24.50 7.01
N ALA A 493 17.93 23.66 8.07
CA ALA A 493 17.17 23.93 9.29
C ALA A 493 17.66 25.19 9.98
N GLU A 494 18.96 25.37 10.14
CA GLU A 494 19.54 26.60 10.71
C GLU A 494 19.26 27.84 9.85
N LYS A 495 19.05 27.67 8.52
CA LYS A 495 18.62 28.74 7.63
C LYS A 495 17.13 29.03 7.72
N GLY A 496 16.35 28.14 8.30
CA GLY A 496 14.89 28.22 8.38
C GLY A 496 14.19 27.82 7.08
N PHE A 497 14.84 27.01 6.23
CA PHE A 497 14.21 26.42 5.04
C PHE A 497 13.51 25.14 5.40
N ILE A 498 12.29 24.97 4.87
CA ILE A 498 11.48 23.77 5.12
C ILE A 498 11.91 22.62 4.25
N MET A 499 11.59 21.41 4.70
CA MET A 499 11.64 20.18 3.91
C MET A 499 10.27 19.49 3.96
N ILE A 500 9.77 19.09 2.81
CA ILE A 500 8.51 18.34 2.72
C ILE A 500 8.71 16.98 3.37
N GLY A 501 7.87 16.69 4.37
CA GLY A 501 7.93 15.47 5.18
C GLY A 501 8.48 15.68 6.58
N ASP A 502 9.26 16.77 6.83
CA ASP A 502 9.73 17.14 8.16
C ASP A 502 8.79 18.17 8.80
N GLU A 503 8.72 19.38 8.24
CA GLU A 503 7.82 20.43 8.72
C GLU A 503 6.40 20.30 8.15
N THR A 504 6.11 19.27 7.37
CA THR A 504 4.79 19.01 6.78
C THR A 504 4.32 17.58 7.05
N ASP A 505 3.08 17.44 7.49
CA ASP A 505 2.44 16.16 7.84
C ASP A 505 1.20 15.85 6.97
N GLY A 506 0.98 16.64 5.91
CA GLY A 506 -0.21 16.55 5.06
C GLY A 506 -1.41 17.39 5.53
N THR A 507 -1.30 18.07 6.67
CA THR A 507 -2.35 18.97 7.21
C THR A 507 -1.92 20.44 7.28
N VAL A 508 -0.68 20.72 6.86
CA VAL A 508 -0.06 22.05 6.90
C VAL A 508 -0.36 22.82 5.63
N ILE A 509 -0.67 24.10 5.76
CA ILE A 509 -0.79 25.05 4.65
C ILE A 509 0.43 25.97 4.59
N PRO A 510 0.74 26.58 3.44
CA PRO A 510 1.91 27.48 3.32
C PRO A 510 1.99 28.59 4.37
N GLN A 511 0.85 29.13 4.79
CA GLN A 511 0.77 30.18 5.80
C GLN A 511 1.20 29.72 7.20
N ASP A 512 1.04 28.43 7.51
CA ASP A 512 1.50 27.86 8.79
C ASP A 512 3.03 27.88 8.90
N LEU A 513 3.69 27.80 7.75
CA LEU A 513 5.15 27.75 7.60
C LEU A 513 5.80 29.13 7.36
N GLY A 514 5.01 30.22 7.39
CA GLY A 514 5.52 31.55 7.07
C GLY A 514 5.88 31.73 5.58
N LEU A 515 5.29 30.94 4.69
CA LEU A 515 5.54 30.95 3.25
C LEU A 515 4.52 31.79 2.46
N ASP A 516 3.79 32.69 3.13
CA ASP A 516 2.82 33.61 2.52
C ASP A 516 3.39 34.40 1.33
N TRP A 517 4.67 34.72 1.41
CA TRP A 517 5.38 35.46 0.35
C TRP A 517 5.45 34.71 -0.97
N ALA A 518 5.35 33.38 -0.96
CA ALA A 518 5.34 32.54 -2.17
C ALA A 518 3.93 32.39 -2.76
N ILE A 519 2.89 32.93 -2.12
CA ILE A 519 1.51 32.91 -2.58
C ILE A 519 1.22 34.20 -3.34
N SER A 520 0.78 34.10 -4.58
CA SER A 520 0.40 35.27 -5.36
C SER A 520 -0.94 35.85 -4.90
N LYS A 521 -0.92 37.10 -4.48
CA LYS A 521 -2.15 37.86 -4.15
C LYS A 521 -2.93 38.32 -5.39
N LYS A 522 -2.34 38.20 -6.59
CA LYS A 522 -2.93 38.68 -7.84
C LYS A 522 -3.63 37.58 -8.66
N LYS A 523 -3.33 36.31 -8.35
CA LYS A 523 -3.93 35.19 -9.09
C LYS A 523 -5.40 35.03 -8.71
N PRO A 524 -6.27 34.85 -9.72
CA PRO A 524 -7.69 34.60 -9.45
C PRO A 524 -7.91 33.23 -8.82
N ASP A 525 -7.16 32.20 -9.26
CA ASP A 525 -7.30 30.84 -8.76
C ASP A 525 -5.99 30.03 -8.89
N TYR A 526 -5.87 28.97 -8.10
CA TYR A 526 -4.88 27.90 -8.17
C TYR A 526 -5.39 26.72 -7.34
N LEU A 527 -4.83 25.53 -7.54
CA LEU A 527 -5.22 24.35 -6.78
C LEU A 527 -5.07 24.57 -5.27
N GLY A 528 -6.19 24.35 -4.55
CA GLY A 528 -6.25 24.53 -3.10
C GLY A 528 -6.62 25.93 -2.60
N LYS A 529 -6.65 26.96 -3.45
CA LYS A 529 -6.95 28.34 -3.02
C LYS A 529 -8.27 28.44 -2.26
N ARG A 530 -9.37 27.95 -2.85
CA ARG A 530 -10.70 27.98 -2.19
C ARG A 530 -10.74 27.23 -0.87
N ALA A 531 -9.99 26.13 -0.79
CA ALA A 531 -9.90 25.37 0.46
C ALA A 531 -9.19 26.15 1.56
N GLN A 532 -8.15 26.90 1.21
CA GLN A 532 -7.43 27.76 2.16
C GLN A 532 -8.27 28.93 2.69
N GLU A 533 -9.35 29.32 1.98
CA GLU A 533 -10.29 30.35 2.40
C GLU A 533 -11.39 29.83 3.35
N ARG A 534 -11.49 28.52 3.60
CA ARG A 534 -12.43 27.95 4.58
C ARG A 534 -12.10 28.46 6.00
N ALA A 535 -13.13 28.66 6.84
CA ALA A 535 -12.99 29.24 8.18
C ALA A 535 -11.89 28.56 9.03
N HIS A 536 -11.81 27.23 9.01
CA HIS A 536 -10.77 26.50 9.74
C HIS A 536 -9.37 26.74 9.16
N MET A 537 -9.22 26.79 7.84
CA MET A 537 -7.93 26.99 7.18
C MET A 537 -7.44 28.44 7.29
N ALA A 538 -8.36 29.39 7.30
CA ALA A 538 -8.08 30.82 7.44
C ALA A 538 -8.03 31.29 8.92
N SER A 539 -8.20 30.37 9.89
CA SER A 539 -8.18 30.70 11.30
C SER A 539 -6.83 31.25 11.74
N PRO A 540 -6.78 32.33 12.54
CA PRO A 540 -5.54 32.81 13.13
C PRO A 540 -4.95 31.87 14.17
N ASP A 541 -5.74 30.93 14.70
CA ASP A 541 -5.33 29.98 15.75
C ASP A 541 -4.65 28.73 15.20
N ARG A 542 -4.39 28.68 13.90
CA ARG A 542 -3.59 27.60 13.30
C ARG A 542 -2.16 27.62 13.83
N TRP A 543 -1.58 26.45 13.94
CA TRP A 543 -0.18 26.30 14.34
C TRP A 543 0.73 27.06 13.38
N LYS A 544 1.85 27.54 13.92
CA LYS A 544 2.87 28.27 13.17
C LYS A 544 4.22 27.61 13.39
N LEU A 545 4.99 27.48 12.33
CA LEU A 545 6.38 27.05 12.44
C LEU A 545 7.18 28.10 13.22
N VAL A 546 7.91 27.63 14.23
CA VAL A 546 8.80 28.46 15.06
C VAL A 546 10.17 27.81 15.16
N GLY A 547 11.22 28.60 15.26
CA GLY A 547 12.55 28.14 15.64
C GLY A 547 12.67 28.03 17.16
N LEU A 548 13.31 26.96 17.62
CA LEU A 548 13.64 26.74 19.02
C LEU A 548 15.16 26.71 19.20
N GLU A 549 15.65 27.32 20.27
CA GLU A 549 17.03 27.27 20.72
C GLU A 549 17.07 26.91 22.19
N THR A 550 17.87 25.93 22.57
CA THR A 550 18.02 25.52 23.98
C THR A 550 18.96 26.50 24.70
N LEU A 551 18.61 26.87 25.93
CA LEU A 551 19.41 27.83 26.71
C LEU A 551 20.79 27.30 27.11
N ASP A 552 20.93 26.00 27.22
CA ASP A 552 22.14 25.30 27.64
C ASP A 552 22.92 24.66 26.48
N GLY A 553 22.45 24.84 25.23
CA GLY A 553 23.05 24.22 24.03
C GLY A 553 22.83 22.72 23.94
N SER A 554 21.96 22.11 24.77
CA SER A 554 21.64 20.70 24.66
C SER A 554 20.77 20.40 23.44
N VAL A 555 20.91 19.18 22.88
CA VAL A 555 20.05 18.71 21.79
C VAL A 555 18.72 18.27 22.37
N LEU A 556 17.61 18.77 21.80
CA LEU A 556 16.27 18.31 22.16
C LEU A 556 16.09 16.86 21.65
N PRO A 557 15.65 15.92 22.52
CA PRO A 557 15.35 14.56 22.06
C PRO A 557 14.15 14.55 21.11
N ASP A 558 14.15 13.61 20.17
CA ASP A 558 12.99 13.36 19.32
C ASP A 558 11.75 13.05 20.17
N GLY A 559 10.61 13.66 19.81
CA GLY A 559 9.37 13.50 20.55
C GLY A 559 9.29 14.27 21.87
N ALA A 560 10.23 15.19 22.15
CA ALA A 560 10.14 16.06 23.32
C ALA A 560 8.88 16.95 23.25
N TYR A 561 8.20 17.07 24.38
CA TYR A 561 7.01 17.91 24.51
C TYR A 561 7.36 19.26 25.14
N ALA A 562 6.80 20.33 24.57
CA ALA A 562 6.75 21.60 25.25
C ALA A 562 5.72 21.53 26.40
N VAL A 563 6.14 21.80 27.61
CA VAL A 563 5.25 21.81 28.79
C VAL A 563 5.19 23.23 29.39
N ALA A 564 4.01 23.66 29.74
CA ALA A 564 3.80 24.88 30.48
C ALA A 564 3.31 24.54 31.90
N GLU A 565 3.92 25.15 32.94
CA GLU A 565 3.55 24.97 34.34
C GLU A 565 3.50 23.50 34.81
N GLY A 566 4.38 22.64 34.23
CA GLY A 566 4.47 21.22 34.60
C GLY A 566 3.33 20.35 34.07
N ARG A 567 2.60 20.81 33.06
CA ARG A 567 1.54 20.07 32.34
C ARG A 567 1.82 19.93 30.87
#